data_6a5223f155e5d8dbe8e9d883acb9a1e3
#
_entry.id   6a5223f155e5d8dbe8e9d883acb9a1e3
#
_cell.length_a   1.000
_cell.length_b   1.000
_cell.length_c   1.000
_cell.angle_alpha   90.00
_cell.angle_beta   90.00
_cell.angle_gamma   90.00
#
_symmetry.space_group_name_H-M   'P 1'
#
loop_
_entity.id
_entity.type
_entity.pdbx_description
1 polymer ?
#
loop_
_entity_poly.entity_id
_entity_poly.type
_entity_poly.pdbx_seq_one_letter_code
_entity_poly.pdbx_strand_id
1 'polypeptide(L)'
;MKSAVVKDLRSREEKRQAALLDTRARTTVSFYRYVQIADTAEFRARLLAKWSELECLGRIYVASEGINAQMNVLTDRFNEFDAWVQAQPELKGILYKSAVEESVPSFFKLAIKIRPKVVADGLNDNTFDVTNTGAYLTAKEMNDYIDDPEAVVFDMRNNYEAEVGRFEGAITPDNLSTFREELVKTPELLKIHKNKKIAIYCTGGIRCEKASAWLKHNGFKDVRHLKGGIIDYARQVKEEGLPNKFKGKNFVFDERLGERISDDVIATCHLCKKTKSDTHYHCKNQICHNLYVGCDDCLKKKGGYCRATCRWVNKLPPDTKKIIARHYNRYVRKYRKFEKTRLVGV
;
A
#
# COMPACT_ATOMS: atom_id res chain seq x y z
N MET A 1 -16.50 -31.77 10.22
CA MET A 1 -17.61 -31.11 9.53
C MET A 1 -17.04 -29.90 8.80
N LYS A 2 -17.06 -29.85 7.47
CA LYS A 2 -16.62 -28.69 6.69
C LYS A 2 -17.70 -27.61 6.82
N SER A 3 -17.47 -26.59 7.63
CA SER A 3 -18.30 -25.39 7.65
C SER A 3 -18.23 -24.77 6.24
N ALA A 4 -19.31 -24.86 5.50
CA ALA A 4 -19.43 -24.23 4.21
C ALA A 4 -19.41 -22.71 4.44
N VAL A 5 -18.31 -22.04 4.10
CA VAL A 5 -18.26 -20.59 4.07
C VAL A 5 -19.30 -20.12 3.05
N VAL A 6 -20.42 -19.61 3.55
CA VAL A 6 -21.50 -19.10 2.71
C VAL A 6 -20.94 -17.94 1.89
N LYS A 7 -20.93 -18.09 0.57
CA LYS A 7 -20.45 -17.07 -0.34
C LYS A 7 -21.37 -15.87 -0.26
N ASP A 8 -20.90 -14.76 0.28
CA ASP A 8 -21.64 -13.51 0.32
C ASP A 8 -21.86 -12.97 -1.10
N LEU A 9 -23.09 -13.08 -1.59
CA LEU A 9 -23.49 -12.73 -2.95
C LEU A 9 -23.76 -11.23 -3.15
N ARG A 10 -23.76 -10.42 -2.07
CA ARG A 10 -23.98 -8.97 -2.16
C ARG A 10 -22.98 -8.32 -3.11
N SER A 11 -23.43 -7.32 -3.86
CA SER A 11 -22.60 -6.47 -4.70
C SER A 11 -21.55 -5.70 -3.86
N ARG A 12 -20.56 -5.11 -4.51
CA ARG A 12 -19.57 -4.27 -3.82
C ARG A 12 -20.24 -3.08 -3.12
N GLU A 13 -21.25 -2.46 -3.75
CA GLU A 13 -21.92 -1.31 -3.18
C GLU A 13 -22.78 -1.70 -1.96
N GLU A 14 -23.51 -2.81 -2.02
CA GLU A 14 -24.26 -3.32 -0.87
C GLU A 14 -23.36 -3.65 0.32
N LYS A 15 -22.18 -4.22 0.08
CA LYS A 15 -21.19 -4.47 1.14
C LYS A 15 -20.67 -3.18 1.74
N ARG A 16 -20.43 -2.17 0.91
CA ARG A 16 -19.99 -0.86 1.34
C ARG A 16 -21.05 -0.17 2.19
N GLN A 17 -22.32 -0.17 1.76
CA GLN A 17 -23.41 0.39 2.52
C GLN A 17 -23.59 -0.33 3.87
N ALA A 18 -23.52 -1.65 3.89
CA ALA A 18 -23.61 -2.42 5.13
C ALA A 18 -22.47 -2.05 6.10
N ALA A 19 -21.26 -1.85 5.61
CA ALA A 19 -20.12 -1.46 6.47
C ALA A 19 -20.25 0.00 6.97
N LEU A 20 -20.88 0.89 6.22
CA LEU A 20 -21.14 2.28 6.66
C LEU A 20 -22.27 2.34 7.71
N LEU A 21 -23.18 1.37 7.69
CA LEU A 21 -24.27 1.27 8.67
C LEU A 21 -23.86 0.50 9.93
N ASP A 22 -22.75 -0.22 9.90
CA ASP A 22 -22.21 -0.94 11.06
C ASP A 22 -21.55 0.06 12.02
N THR A 23 -22.16 0.29 13.15
CA THR A 23 -21.70 1.25 14.17
C THR A 23 -20.74 0.65 15.17
N ARG A 24 -20.43 -0.66 15.07
CA ARG A 24 -19.51 -1.33 15.99
C ARG A 24 -18.09 -0.83 15.75
N ALA A 25 -17.38 -0.57 16.85
CA ALA A 25 -15.98 -0.14 16.78
C ALA A 25 -15.10 -1.22 16.16
N ARG A 26 -14.21 -0.81 15.26
CA ARG A 26 -13.24 -1.68 14.59
C ARG A 26 -11.85 -1.11 14.71
N THR A 27 -10.89 -1.96 15.00
CA THR A 27 -9.46 -1.62 15.04
C THR A 27 -8.83 -2.01 13.70
N THR A 28 -8.32 -1.03 12.95
CA THR A 28 -7.61 -1.27 11.70
C THR A 28 -6.15 -1.58 11.99
N VAL A 29 -5.69 -2.74 11.51
CA VAL A 29 -4.32 -3.20 11.67
C VAL A 29 -3.72 -3.66 10.35
N SER A 30 -2.40 -3.54 10.27
CA SER A 30 -1.62 -4.14 9.20
C SER A 30 -0.44 -4.91 9.76
N PHE A 31 -0.10 -6.02 9.11
CA PHE A 31 1.08 -6.80 9.42
C PHE A 31 1.55 -7.59 8.22
N TYR A 32 2.80 -7.97 8.24
CA TYR A 32 3.37 -8.90 7.27
C TYR A 32 4.40 -9.80 7.95
N ARG A 33 4.63 -10.94 7.35
CA ARG A 33 5.72 -11.83 7.76
C ARG A 33 6.25 -12.59 6.56
N TYR A 34 7.56 -12.57 6.39
CA TYR A 34 8.26 -13.49 5.52
C TYR A 34 8.52 -14.78 6.32
N VAL A 35 7.87 -15.86 5.89
CA VAL A 35 7.96 -17.19 6.51
C VAL A 35 7.55 -18.23 5.47
N GLN A 36 8.23 -19.37 5.45
CA GLN A 36 7.90 -20.45 4.54
C GLN A 36 6.51 -21.03 4.87
N ILE A 37 5.58 -20.95 3.94
CA ILE A 37 4.23 -21.53 4.03
C ILE A 37 4.17 -22.71 3.05
N ALA A 38 4.20 -23.93 3.58
CA ALA A 38 4.25 -25.15 2.78
C ALA A 38 2.98 -25.37 1.96
N ASP A 39 1.81 -25.22 2.58
CA ASP A 39 0.51 -25.31 1.89
C ASP A 39 -0.25 -23.99 2.03
N THR A 40 -0.15 -23.15 1.00
CA THR A 40 -0.84 -21.87 0.95
C THR A 40 -2.36 -21.99 0.83
N ALA A 41 -2.85 -23.10 0.31
CA ALA A 41 -4.30 -23.33 0.16
C ALA A 41 -4.93 -23.70 1.50
N GLU A 42 -4.29 -24.60 2.25
CA GLU A 42 -4.67 -24.97 3.61
C GLU A 42 -4.59 -23.76 4.54
N PHE A 43 -3.45 -23.05 4.55
CA PHE A 43 -3.26 -21.86 5.38
C PHE A 43 -4.33 -20.79 5.09
N ARG A 44 -4.61 -20.52 3.80
CA ARG A 44 -5.71 -19.63 3.41
C ARG A 44 -7.06 -20.09 3.95
N ALA A 45 -7.34 -21.39 3.91
CA ALA A 45 -8.61 -21.94 4.39
C ALA A 45 -8.78 -21.74 5.90
N ARG A 46 -7.73 -22.00 6.71
CA ARG A 46 -7.71 -21.71 8.16
C ARG A 46 -7.97 -20.25 8.47
N LEU A 47 -7.23 -19.34 7.81
CA LEU A 47 -7.43 -17.89 7.96
C LEU A 47 -8.86 -17.48 7.59
N LEU A 48 -9.40 -17.98 6.47
CA LEU A 48 -10.73 -17.61 6.01
C LEU A 48 -11.82 -18.08 6.97
N ALA A 49 -11.71 -19.30 7.52
CA ALA A 49 -12.67 -19.84 8.47
C ALA A 49 -12.70 -18.98 9.75
N LYS A 50 -11.56 -18.82 10.42
CA LYS A 50 -11.51 -18.09 11.70
C LYS A 50 -11.78 -16.61 11.55
N TRP A 51 -11.22 -15.95 10.55
CA TRP A 51 -11.42 -14.52 10.37
C TRP A 51 -12.83 -14.16 9.85
N SER A 52 -13.52 -15.10 9.20
CA SER A 52 -14.96 -14.93 8.91
C SER A 52 -15.81 -15.06 10.16
N GLU A 53 -15.51 -16.03 11.05
CA GLU A 53 -16.15 -16.18 12.36
C GLU A 53 -15.99 -14.93 13.23
N LEU A 54 -14.80 -14.31 13.19
CA LEU A 54 -14.47 -13.07 13.90
C LEU A 54 -14.99 -11.81 13.20
N GLU A 55 -15.74 -11.96 12.12
CA GLU A 55 -16.24 -10.86 11.29
C GLU A 55 -15.14 -9.87 10.84
N CYS A 56 -13.92 -10.36 10.65
CA CYS A 56 -12.82 -9.55 10.15
C CYS A 56 -13.07 -9.11 8.70
N LEU A 57 -12.70 -7.90 8.36
CA LEU A 57 -12.72 -7.39 7.00
C LEU A 57 -11.30 -7.00 6.59
N GLY A 58 -10.92 -7.19 5.32
CA GLY A 58 -9.56 -6.87 4.93
C GLY A 58 -9.14 -7.41 3.57
N ARG A 59 -7.91 -7.05 3.19
CA ARG A 59 -7.22 -7.54 2.02
C ARG A 59 -5.93 -8.23 2.44
N ILE A 60 -5.90 -9.53 2.22
CA ILE A 60 -4.80 -10.38 2.66
C ILE A 60 -4.22 -11.11 1.44
N TYR A 61 -2.90 -11.11 1.32
CA TYR A 61 -2.15 -11.91 0.37
C TYR A 61 -1.35 -12.97 1.09
N VAL A 62 -1.49 -14.21 0.64
CA VAL A 62 -0.74 -15.38 1.09
C VAL A 62 0.10 -15.87 -0.08
N ALA A 63 1.37 -16.14 0.17
CA ALA A 63 2.30 -16.75 -0.78
C ALA A 63 3.15 -17.80 -0.06
N SER A 64 3.91 -18.62 -0.79
CA SER A 64 4.87 -19.55 -0.18
C SER A 64 5.93 -18.86 0.67
N GLU A 65 6.26 -17.61 0.35
CA GLU A 65 7.22 -16.76 1.06
C GLU A 65 6.62 -16.03 2.29
N GLY A 66 5.30 -16.15 2.56
CA GLY A 66 4.70 -15.49 3.73
C GLY A 66 3.30 -14.93 3.56
N ILE A 67 2.99 -13.94 4.37
CA ILE A 67 1.69 -13.25 4.44
C ILE A 67 1.86 -11.73 4.46
N ASN A 68 0.90 -11.03 3.84
CA ASN A 68 0.73 -9.58 3.92
C ASN A 68 -0.75 -9.28 4.15
N ALA A 69 -1.07 -8.74 5.32
CA ALA A 69 -2.43 -8.48 5.77
C ALA A 69 -2.66 -7.00 6.07
N GLN A 70 -3.78 -6.48 5.58
CA GLN A 70 -4.34 -5.18 5.92
C GLN A 70 -5.81 -5.42 6.19
N MET A 71 -6.25 -5.16 7.41
CA MET A 71 -7.57 -5.58 7.85
C MET A 71 -8.10 -4.74 9.01
N ASN A 72 -9.39 -4.82 9.25
CA ASN A 72 -9.99 -4.37 10.48
C ASN A 72 -10.68 -5.54 11.21
N VAL A 73 -10.63 -5.47 12.52
CA VAL A 73 -11.17 -6.45 13.46
C VAL A 73 -12.14 -5.72 14.38
N LEU A 74 -13.23 -6.33 14.79
CA LEU A 74 -14.08 -5.78 15.84
C LEU A 74 -13.26 -5.54 17.12
N THR A 75 -13.32 -4.33 17.66
CA THR A 75 -12.45 -3.93 18.77
C THR A 75 -12.66 -4.79 20.02
N ASP A 76 -13.90 -5.17 20.29
CA ASP A 76 -14.28 -6.06 21.42
C ASP A 76 -13.82 -7.52 21.22
N ARG A 77 -13.53 -7.93 19.95
CA ARG A 77 -13.01 -9.26 19.62
C ARG A 77 -11.50 -9.28 19.33
N PHE A 78 -10.82 -8.17 19.51
CA PHE A 78 -9.39 -8.08 19.14
C PHE A 78 -8.51 -9.04 19.94
N ASN A 79 -8.78 -9.23 21.23
CA ASN A 79 -8.03 -10.17 22.06
C ASN A 79 -8.20 -11.63 21.59
N GLU A 80 -9.41 -12.02 21.15
CA GLU A 80 -9.65 -13.35 20.57
C GLU A 80 -8.91 -13.52 19.24
N PHE A 81 -8.93 -12.48 18.41
CA PHE A 81 -8.19 -12.46 17.15
C PHE A 81 -6.69 -12.63 17.41
N ASP A 82 -6.11 -11.84 18.31
CA ASP A 82 -4.67 -11.91 18.61
C ASP A 82 -4.29 -13.27 19.19
N ALA A 83 -5.02 -13.77 20.18
CA ALA A 83 -4.75 -15.09 20.76
C ALA A 83 -4.73 -16.18 19.70
N TRP A 84 -5.67 -16.16 18.75
CA TRP A 84 -5.70 -17.11 17.67
C TRP A 84 -4.53 -16.93 16.70
N VAL A 85 -4.17 -15.70 16.34
CA VAL A 85 -3.03 -15.39 15.45
C VAL A 85 -1.73 -15.85 16.09
N GLN A 86 -1.50 -15.57 17.37
CA GLN A 86 -0.28 -15.97 18.09
C GLN A 86 -0.16 -17.50 18.27
N ALA A 87 -1.29 -18.20 18.23
CA ALA A 87 -1.30 -19.67 18.27
C ALA A 87 -0.92 -20.33 16.93
N GLN A 88 -0.93 -19.57 15.80
CA GLN A 88 -0.52 -20.14 14.53
C GLN A 88 1.00 -20.15 14.40
N PRO A 89 1.66 -21.29 14.07
CA PRO A 89 3.11 -21.36 13.95
C PRO A 89 3.70 -20.33 12.98
N GLU A 90 3.02 -20.10 11.85
CA GLU A 90 3.45 -19.17 10.81
C GLU A 90 3.31 -17.70 11.23
N LEU A 91 2.49 -17.40 12.26
CA LEU A 91 2.18 -16.03 12.69
C LEU A 91 2.67 -15.69 14.10
N LYS A 92 3.16 -16.67 14.85
CA LYS A 92 3.59 -16.49 16.24
C LYS A 92 4.61 -15.35 16.38
N GLY A 93 4.37 -14.42 17.29
CA GLY A 93 5.24 -13.27 17.54
C GLY A 93 5.09 -12.14 16.50
N ILE A 94 4.02 -12.13 15.72
CA ILE A 94 3.75 -11.03 14.79
C ILE A 94 3.36 -9.78 15.57
N LEU A 95 3.83 -8.62 15.09
CA LEU A 95 3.48 -7.31 15.64
C LEU A 95 2.54 -6.59 14.68
N TYR A 96 1.49 -6.00 15.23
CA TYR A 96 0.52 -5.23 14.46
C TYR A 96 0.93 -3.76 14.39
N LYS A 97 0.67 -3.16 13.24
CA LYS A 97 0.71 -1.71 13.04
C LYS A 97 -0.72 -1.22 13.01
N SER A 98 -1.13 -0.48 14.03
CA SER A 98 -2.44 0.14 14.07
C SER A 98 -2.51 1.34 13.13
N ALA A 99 -3.71 1.60 12.60
CA ALA A 99 -3.97 2.80 11.84
C ALA A 99 -3.68 4.08 12.65
N VAL A 100 -3.20 5.11 11.98
CA VAL A 100 -2.99 6.44 12.59
C VAL A 100 -4.33 7.15 12.79
N GLU A 101 -5.26 6.96 11.85
CA GLU A 101 -6.62 7.51 11.88
C GLU A 101 -7.67 6.44 11.55
N GLU A 102 -8.81 6.49 12.24
CA GLU A 102 -9.96 5.57 12.08
C GLU A 102 -11.22 6.33 11.66
N SER A 103 -11.11 7.28 10.75
CA SER A 103 -12.20 8.21 10.40
C SER A 103 -13.35 7.60 9.59
N VAL A 104 -13.10 6.51 8.87
CA VAL A 104 -14.10 5.78 8.05
C VAL A 104 -13.76 4.29 8.03
N PRO A 105 -14.74 3.39 7.73
CA PRO A 105 -14.44 1.97 7.59
C PRO A 105 -13.36 1.70 6.55
N SER A 106 -12.23 1.13 6.97
CA SER A 106 -11.07 0.84 6.11
C SER A 106 -11.35 -0.27 5.09
N PHE A 107 -12.18 -1.23 5.44
CA PHE A 107 -12.57 -2.36 4.58
C PHE A 107 -14.05 -2.71 4.76
N PHE A 108 -14.66 -3.29 3.72
CA PHE A 108 -16.04 -3.75 3.74
C PHE A 108 -16.23 -5.20 3.25
N LYS A 109 -15.15 -5.95 3.12
CA LYS A 109 -15.18 -7.41 2.87
C LYS A 109 -13.88 -8.06 3.29
N LEU A 110 -13.94 -9.33 3.65
CA LEU A 110 -12.77 -10.17 3.81
C LEU A 110 -12.35 -10.75 2.46
N ALA A 111 -11.10 -10.50 2.05
CA ALA A 111 -10.56 -10.99 0.78
C ALA A 111 -9.16 -11.57 0.98
N ILE A 112 -9.06 -12.88 1.12
CA ILE A 112 -7.79 -13.61 1.25
C ILE A 112 -7.44 -14.24 -0.10
N LYS A 113 -6.32 -13.84 -0.70
CA LYS A 113 -5.90 -14.27 -2.03
C LYS A 113 -4.52 -14.91 -1.99
N ILE A 114 -4.41 -16.09 -2.60
CA ILE A 114 -3.11 -16.69 -2.87
C ILE A 114 -2.46 -15.92 -4.03
N ARG A 115 -1.19 -15.58 -3.88
CA ARG A 115 -0.38 -14.86 -4.84
C ARG A 115 0.99 -15.54 -5.00
N PRO A 116 1.67 -15.36 -6.13
CA PRO A 116 3.06 -15.86 -6.26
C PRO A 116 4.00 -15.26 -5.21
N LYS A 117 3.75 -13.97 -4.84
CA LYS A 117 4.54 -13.22 -3.86
C LYS A 117 3.64 -12.35 -2.98
N VAL A 118 4.07 -12.06 -1.76
CA VAL A 118 3.35 -11.17 -0.82
C VAL A 118 3.42 -9.70 -1.23
N VAL A 119 4.45 -9.32 -1.99
CA VAL A 119 4.58 -8.04 -2.65
C VAL A 119 5.05 -8.24 -4.10
N ALA A 120 4.47 -7.48 -5.03
CA ALA A 120 4.79 -7.62 -6.46
C ALA A 120 6.05 -6.80 -6.79
N ASP A 121 7.22 -7.42 -6.63
CA ASP A 121 8.55 -6.81 -6.78
C ASP A 121 9.13 -6.91 -8.20
N GLY A 122 8.71 -7.90 -8.99
CA GLY A 122 9.20 -8.13 -10.36
C GLY A 122 10.58 -8.79 -10.45
N LEU A 123 11.19 -9.11 -9.32
CA LEU A 123 12.50 -9.75 -9.26
C LEU A 123 12.40 -11.29 -9.33
N ASN A 124 13.50 -11.94 -9.62
CA ASN A 124 13.66 -13.38 -9.46
C ASN A 124 14.39 -13.64 -8.14
N ASP A 125 13.67 -14.10 -7.10
CA ASP A 125 14.23 -14.33 -5.77
C ASP A 125 15.30 -15.44 -5.73
N ASN A 126 15.39 -16.26 -6.77
CA ASN A 126 16.45 -17.27 -6.88
C ASN A 126 17.83 -16.68 -7.26
N THR A 127 17.91 -15.40 -7.57
CA THR A 127 19.16 -14.74 -8.00
C THR A 127 19.87 -14.00 -6.88
N PHE A 128 19.25 -13.81 -5.73
CA PHE A 128 19.84 -13.12 -4.57
C PHE A 128 19.21 -13.60 -3.26
N ASP A 129 19.91 -13.38 -2.14
CA ASP A 129 19.41 -13.70 -0.81
C ASP A 129 18.44 -12.62 -0.31
N VAL A 130 17.15 -12.92 -0.34
CA VAL A 130 16.08 -12.04 0.12
C VAL A 130 16.07 -11.82 1.63
N THR A 131 16.80 -12.66 2.41
CA THR A 131 16.90 -12.55 3.87
C THR A 131 18.01 -11.62 4.31
N ASN A 132 18.98 -11.32 3.43
CA ASN A 132 20.08 -10.40 3.70
C ASN A 132 19.62 -8.93 3.62
N THR A 133 18.62 -8.57 4.44
CA THR A 133 18.04 -7.23 4.48
C THR A 133 19.00 -6.19 5.05
N GLY A 134 18.67 -4.90 4.85
CA GLY A 134 19.35 -3.79 5.54
C GLY A 134 19.01 -3.76 7.03
N ALA A 135 19.80 -3.05 7.82
CA ALA A 135 19.49 -2.81 9.22
C ALA A 135 18.27 -1.89 9.37
N TYR A 136 17.52 -2.07 10.46
CA TYR A 136 16.36 -1.23 10.77
C TYR A 136 16.79 0.13 11.34
N LEU A 137 15.98 1.15 11.05
CA LEU A 137 16.03 2.46 11.68
C LEU A 137 14.77 2.67 12.51
N THR A 138 14.93 3.20 13.72
CA THR A 138 13.86 3.82 14.53
C THR A 138 13.46 5.16 13.93
N ALA A 139 12.39 5.81 14.45
CA ALA A 139 12.00 7.14 14.03
C ALA A 139 13.09 8.19 14.34
N LYS A 140 13.75 8.07 15.50
CA LYS A 140 14.85 8.96 15.87
C LYS A 140 16.03 8.81 14.90
N GLU A 141 16.49 7.59 14.65
CA GLU A 141 17.59 7.34 13.70
C GLU A 141 17.23 7.77 12.28
N MET A 142 15.96 7.62 11.86
CA MET A 142 15.50 8.14 10.57
C MET A 142 15.60 9.66 10.49
N ASN A 143 15.26 10.37 11.57
CA ASN A 143 15.45 11.82 11.65
C ASN A 143 16.92 12.19 11.57
N ASP A 144 17.82 11.45 12.24
CA ASP A 144 19.26 11.66 12.17
C ASP A 144 19.79 11.48 10.72
N TYR A 145 19.25 10.50 9.96
CA TYR A 145 19.59 10.32 8.53
C TYR A 145 19.06 11.45 7.64
N ILE A 146 17.90 12.02 7.95
CA ILE A 146 17.33 13.15 7.20
C ILE A 146 18.18 14.41 7.41
N ASP A 147 18.76 14.60 8.60
CA ASP A 147 19.60 15.74 8.95
C ASP A 147 21.08 15.57 8.50
N ASP A 148 21.51 14.35 8.16
CA ASP A 148 22.87 14.07 7.70
C ASP A 148 23.00 14.40 6.19
N PRO A 149 23.76 15.45 5.79
CA PRO A 149 23.96 15.82 4.38
C PRO A 149 24.70 14.72 3.57
N GLU A 150 25.40 13.81 4.23
CA GLU A 150 26.07 12.70 3.58
C GLU A 150 25.19 11.45 3.43
N ALA A 151 24.02 11.44 4.06
CA ALA A 151 23.05 10.36 3.89
C ALA A 151 22.10 10.63 2.72
N VAL A 152 21.53 9.56 2.21
CA VAL A 152 20.52 9.59 1.14
C VAL A 152 19.25 8.94 1.66
N VAL A 153 18.16 9.67 1.66
CA VAL A 153 16.83 9.15 1.99
C VAL A 153 16.06 8.90 0.70
N PHE A 154 15.57 7.68 0.49
CA PHE A 154 14.89 7.28 -0.74
C PHE A 154 13.52 6.67 -0.47
N ASP A 155 12.50 7.16 -1.18
CA ASP A 155 11.12 6.71 -1.07
C ASP A 155 10.87 5.50 -1.98
N MET A 156 10.58 4.33 -1.40
CA MET A 156 10.24 3.10 -2.12
C MET A 156 8.74 2.97 -2.40
N ARG A 157 8.04 4.09 -2.51
CA ARG A 157 6.59 4.11 -2.79
C ARG A 157 6.32 4.64 -4.18
N ASN A 158 5.18 4.25 -4.74
CA ASN A 158 4.72 4.77 -6.01
C ASN A 158 4.55 6.30 -5.97
N ASN A 159 4.76 6.97 -7.09
CA ASN A 159 4.67 8.43 -7.21
C ASN A 159 3.41 9.04 -6.61
N TYR A 160 2.23 8.41 -6.83
CA TYR A 160 0.98 8.93 -6.29
C TYR A 160 0.92 8.87 -4.75
N GLU A 161 1.70 8.00 -4.10
CA GLU A 161 1.84 7.94 -2.65
C GLU A 161 2.75 9.09 -2.16
N ALA A 162 3.91 9.27 -2.80
CA ALA A 162 4.88 10.30 -2.48
C ALA A 162 4.39 11.73 -2.79
N GLU A 163 3.46 11.87 -3.73
CA GLU A 163 2.89 13.15 -4.15
C GLU A 163 2.16 13.86 -3.00
N VAL A 164 1.41 13.11 -2.17
CA VAL A 164 0.61 13.68 -1.08
C VAL A 164 1.34 13.72 0.27
N GLY A 165 2.48 13.05 0.38
CA GLY A 165 3.30 13.11 1.58
C GLY A 165 4.59 12.32 1.43
N ARG A 166 5.69 12.86 1.99
CA ARG A 166 7.03 12.28 1.97
C ARG A 166 7.92 12.88 3.06
N PHE A 167 9.03 12.25 3.34
CA PHE A 167 10.05 12.86 4.21
C PHE A 167 10.75 14.05 3.54
N GLU A 168 11.18 14.99 4.35
CA GLU A 168 11.98 16.14 3.92
C GLU A 168 13.26 15.65 3.20
N GLY A 169 13.60 16.27 2.08
CA GLY A 169 14.81 15.94 1.32
C GLY A 169 14.84 14.55 0.68
N ALA A 170 13.80 13.72 0.85
CA ALA A 170 13.77 12.39 0.27
C ALA A 170 13.74 12.42 -1.26
N ILE A 171 14.58 11.59 -1.86
CA ILE A 171 14.54 11.34 -3.30
C ILE A 171 13.30 10.48 -3.59
N THR A 172 12.45 10.97 -4.47
CA THR A 172 11.28 10.24 -4.98
C THR A 172 11.50 9.93 -6.45
N PRO A 173 11.37 8.67 -6.90
CA PRO A 173 11.60 8.32 -8.29
C PRO A 173 10.49 8.88 -9.17
N ASP A 174 10.85 9.77 -10.10
CA ASP A 174 9.92 10.33 -11.07
C ASP A 174 9.50 9.30 -12.11
N ASN A 175 8.24 9.36 -12.55
CA ASN A 175 7.67 8.53 -13.61
C ASN A 175 7.64 7.02 -13.39
N LEU A 176 7.82 6.55 -12.17
CA LEU A 176 7.65 5.14 -11.80
C LEU A 176 6.31 4.95 -11.09
N SER A 177 5.44 4.21 -11.73
CA SER A 177 4.04 4.06 -11.26
C SER A 177 3.80 2.82 -10.41
N THR A 178 4.76 1.92 -10.34
CA THR A 178 4.63 0.66 -9.60
C THR A 178 5.93 0.29 -8.90
N PHE A 179 5.82 -0.28 -7.70
CA PHE A 179 6.96 -0.82 -6.95
C PHE A 179 7.83 -1.79 -7.78
N ARG A 180 7.21 -2.56 -8.67
CA ARG A 180 7.92 -3.48 -9.56
C ARG A 180 8.87 -2.76 -10.51
N GLU A 181 8.45 -1.65 -11.08
CA GLU A 181 9.30 -0.85 -11.97
C GLU A 181 10.37 -0.12 -11.18
N GLU A 182 9.97 0.42 -10.05
CA GLU A 182 10.84 1.15 -9.14
C GLU A 182 11.99 0.27 -8.62
N LEU A 183 11.67 -0.89 -8.04
CA LEU A 183 12.67 -1.76 -7.44
C LEU A 183 13.75 -2.20 -8.42
N VAL A 184 13.37 -2.54 -9.65
CA VAL A 184 14.33 -2.92 -10.71
C VAL A 184 15.25 -1.76 -11.08
N LYS A 185 14.74 -0.52 -11.08
CA LYS A 185 15.50 0.68 -11.47
C LYS A 185 16.27 1.34 -10.33
N THR A 186 15.92 1.07 -9.08
CA THR A 186 16.50 1.72 -7.92
C THR A 186 18.04 1.60 -7.86
N PRO A 187 18.69 0.46 -8.18
CA PRO A 187 20.15 0.39 -8.20
C PRO A 187 20.81 1.36 -9.19
N GLU A 188 20.19 1.58 -10.34
CA GLU A 188 20.71 2.54 -11.32
C GLU A 188 20.44 4.00 -10.88
N LEU A 189 19.26 4.29 -10.36
CA LEU A 189 18.92 5.61 -9.82
C LEU A 189 19.83 6.05 -8.67
N LEU A 190 20.26 5.10 -7.84
CA LEU A 190 21.12 5.34 -6.69
C LEU A 190 22.62 5.07 -6.97
N LYS A 191 23.01 4.79 -8.20
CA LYS A 191 24.36 4.35 -8.58
C LYS A 191 25.49 5.25 -8.05
N ILE A 192 25.31 6.56 -8.14
CA ILE A 192 26.31 7.54 -7.63
C ILE A 192 26.41 7.57 -6.10
N HIS A 193 25.47 6.94 -5.41
CA HIS A 193 25.39 6.90 -3.94
C HIS A 193 25.80 5.56 -3.34
N LYS A 194 26.39 4.64 -4.12
CA LYS A 194 26.72 3.27 -3.65
C LYS A 194 27.55 3.20 -2.37
N ASN A 195 28.37 4.20 -2.13
CA ASN A 195 29.25 4.26 -0.96
C ASN A 195 28.72 5.17 0.17
N LYS A 196 27.53 5.79 -0.02
CA LYS A 196 26.89 6.63 0.99
C LYS A 196 26.02 5.80 1.92
N LYS A 197 25.63 6.40 3.04
CA LYS A 197 24.58 5.88 3.92
C LYS A 197 23.22 6.04 3.21
N ILE A 198 22.47 4.97 3.05
CA ILE A 198 21.17 4.99 2.39
C ILE A 198 20.09 4.55 3.36
N ALA A 199 19.12 5.40 3.60
CA ALA A 199 17.89 5.08 4.30
C ALA A 199 16.73 4.96 3.30
N ILE A 200 16.03 3.82 3.29
CA ILE A 200 14.85 3.63 2.47
C ILE A 200 13.60 3.48 3.34
N TYR A 201 12.47 3.90 2.83
CA TYR A 201 11.20 3.78 3.53
C TYR A 201 10.03 3.47 2.60
N CYS A 202 8.94 2.94 3.18
CA CYS A 202 7.65 2.81 2.52
C CYS A 202 6.52 2.95 3.55
N THR A 203 5.28 2.71 3.16
CA THR A 203 4.10 2.85 4.03
C THR A 203 4.19 1.99 5.30
N GLY A 204 4.45 0.69 5.17
CA GLY A 204 4.41 -0.26 6.29
C GLY A 204 5.65 -1.16 6.42
N GLY A 205 6.73 -0.92 5.67
CA GLY A 205 8.01 -1.64 5.77
C GLY A 205 8.19 -2.83 4.81
N ILE A 206 7.13 -3.52 4.39
CA ILE A 206 7.22 -4.75 3.60
C ILE A 206 8.00 -4.63 2.27
N ARG A 207 7.87 -3.49 1.58
CA ARG A 207 8.63 -3.23 0.35
C ARG A 207 10.12 -3.07 0.62
N CYS A 208 10.45 -2.45 1.76
CA CYS A 208 11.82 -2.16 2.14
C CYS A 208 12.62 -3.40 2.53
N GLU A 209 11.97 -4.46 3.03
CA GLU A 209 12.65 -5.74 3.25
C GLU A 209 13.33 -6.22 1.96
N LYS A 210 12.55 -6.39 0.89
CA LYS A 210 13.09 -6.81 -0.40
C LYS A 210 14.00 -5.78 -1.05
N ALA A 211 13.67 -4.49 -0.93
CA ALA A 211 14.45 -3.43 -1.54
C ALA A 211 15.84 -3.30 -0.92
N SER A 212 15.97 -3.42 0.40
CA SER A 212 17.28 -3.37 1.06
C SER A 212 18.16 -4.57 0.69
N ALA A 213 17.60 -5.78 0.65
CA ALA A 213 18.31 -6.97 0.21
C ALA A 213 18.78 -6.83 -1.25
N TRP A 214 17.92 -6.32 -2.14
CA TRP A 214 18.23 -6.07 -3.54
C TRP A 214 19.34 -5.03 -3.73
N LEU A 215 19.30 -3.93 -2.99
CA LEU A 215 20.36 -2.92 -3.02
C LEU A 215 21.71 -3.50 -2.54
N LYS A 216 21.72 -4.26 -1.43
CA LYS A 216 22.92 -4.94 -0.93
C LYS A 216 23.48 -5.91 -1.97
N HIS A 217 22.63 -6.71 -2.63
CA HIS A 217 23.03 -7.59 -3.73
C HIS A 217 23.67 -6.81 -4.89
N ASN A 218 23.22 -5.58 -5.17
CA ASN A 218 23.79 -4.70 -6.19
C ASN A 218 25.02 -3.88 -5.71
N GLY A 219 25.58 -4.24 -4.55
CA GLY A 219 26.85 -3.70 -4.06
C GLY A 219 26.75 -2.38 -3.30
N PHE A 220 25.57 -2.00 -2.80
CA PHE A 220 25.41 -0.88 -1.88
C PHE A 220 25.87 -1.30 -0.48
N LYS A 221 26.75 -0.51 0.15
CA LYS A 221 27.46 -0.94 1.38
C LYS A 221 26.67 -0.70 2.66
N ASP A 222 26.06 0.47 2.81
CA ASP A 222 25.28 0.85 4.00
C ASP A 222 23.84 1.17 3.61
N VAL A 223 23.00 0.13 3.63
CA VAL A 223 21.58 0.23 3.34
C VAL A 223 20.79 -0.06 4.60
N ARG A 224 19.97 0.88 5.01
CA ARG A 224 19.06 0.76 6.16
C ARG A 224 17.64 1.08 5.75
N HIS A 225 16.68 0.64 6.54
CA HIS A 225 15.28 0.91 6.25
C HIS A 225 14.45 1.17 7.50
N LEU A 226 13.47 2.06 7.35
CA LEU A 226 12.59 2.48 8.43
C LEU A 226 11.75 1.29 8.93
N LYS A 227 11.95 0.90 10.19
CA LYS A 227 11.22 -0.19 10.84
C LYS A 227 9.74 0.13 10.87
N GLY A 228 8.91 -0.76 10.35
CA GLY A 228 7.45 -0.58 10.34
C GLY A 228 6.95 0.50 9.38
N GLY A 229 7.85 1.20 8.66
CA GLY A 229 7.52 2.24 7.70
C GLY A 229 6.95 3.52 8.32
N ILE A 230 6.29 4.35 7.49
CA ILE A 230 5.71 5.64 7.91
C ILE A 230 4.69 5.47 9.04
N ILE A 231 3.92 4.37 9.03
CA ILE A 231 2.88 4.11 10.06
C ILE A 231 3.53 4.04 11.44
N ASP A 232 4.60 3.27 11.58
CA ASP A 232 5.29 3.09 12.87
C ASP A 232 6.12 4.33 13.23
N TYR A 233 6.68 5.03 12.23
CA TYR A 233 7.33 6.33 12.41
C TYR A 233 6.38 7.35 13.05
N ALA A 234 5.17 7.51 12.51
CA ALA A 234 4.19 8.46 13.04
C ALA A 234 3.81 8.14 14.49
N ARG A 235 3.70 6.84 14.83
CA ARG A 235 3.45 6.40 16.19
C ARG A 235 4.61 6.77 17.13
N GLN A 236 5.86 6.43 16.77
CA GLN A 236 7.05 6.74 17.58
C GLN A 236 7.22 8.25 17.77
N VAL A 237 7.06 9.05 16.71
CA VAL A 237 7.13 10.52 16.78
C VAL A 237 6.14 11.06 17.81
N LYS A 238 4.90 10.53 17.82
CA LYS A 238 3.87 10.97 18.78
C LYS A 238 4.17 10.50 20.20
N GLU A 239 4.58 9.25 20.38
CA GLU A 239 4.83 8.64 21.70
C GLU A 239 6.09 9.21 22.35
N GLU A 240 7.14 9.46 21.58
CA GLU A 240 8.45 9.92 22.06
C GLU A 240 8.65 11.43 21.96
N GLY A 241 7.68 12.19 21.41
CA GLY A 241 7.76 13.63 21.25
C GLY A 241 8.87 14.08 20.29
N LEU A 242 9.19 13.26 19.27
CA LEU A 242 10.23 13.57 18.31
C LEU A 242 9.79 14.61 17.28
N PRO A 243 10.73 15.38 16.69
CA PRO A 243 10.41 16.24 15.53
C PRO A 243 9.84 15.41 14.38
N ASN A 244 8.69 15.85 13.86
CA ASN A 244 8.07 15.18 12.70
C ASN A 244 8.64 15.72 11.39
N LYS A 245 9.43 14.91 10.71
CA LYS A 245 10.05 15.25 9.41
C LYS A 245 9.28 14.74 8.20
N PHE A 246 8.15 14.07 8.42
CA PHE A 246 7.26 13.66 7.34
C PHE A 246 6.26 14.79 7.03
N LYS A 247 6.18 15.19 5.76
CA LYS A 247 5.28 16.23 5.28
C LYS A 247 4.08 15.64 4.56
N GLY A 248 2.87 15.96 5.03
CA GLY A 248 1.61 15.61 4.37
C GLY A 248 0.98 14.32 4.88
N LYS A 249 0.35 13.59 3.94
CA LYS A 249 -0.39 12.35 4.20
C LYS A 249 0.39 11.11 3.79
N ASN A 250 0.32 10.08 4.60
CA ASN A 250 0.71 8.73 4.21
C ASN A 250 -0.44 8.06 3.43
N PHE A 251 -0.22 7.72 2.16
CA PHE A 251 -1.19 6.97 1.38
C PHE A 251 -1.35 5.55 1.94
N VAL A 252 -2.59 5.11 2.14
CA VAL A 252 -2.93 3.75 2.58
C VAL A 252 -3.80 3.03 1.54
N PHE A 253 -3.64 1.70 1.46
CA PHE A 253 -4.27 0.88 0.43
C PHE A 253 -5.66 0.36 0.85
N ASP A 254 -6.45 1.18 1.52
CA ASP A 254 -7.82 0.88 1.92
C ASP A 254 -8.78 2.02 1.53
N GLU A 255 -10.01 2.00 1.99
CA GLU A 255 -11.03 2.98 1.59
C GLU A 255 -10.76 4.40 2.13
N ARG A 256 -9.86 4.56 3.10
CA ARG A 256 -9.43 5.87 3.62
C ARG A 256 -8.52 6.62 2.63
N LEU A 257 -7.76 5.89 1.80
CA LEU A 257 -6.80 6.39 0.79
C LEU A 257 -5.68 7.28 1.35
N GLY A 258 -5.64 7.53 2.65
CA GLY A 258 -4.58 8.31 3.30
C GLY A 258 -4.85 8.53 4.78
N GLU A 259 -3.76 8.73 5.52
CA GLU A 259 -3.72 9.08 6.94
C GLU A 259 -2.89 10.34 7.09
N ARG A 260 -3.36 11.32 7.87
CA ARG A 260 -2.63 12.56 8.10
C ARG A 260 -1.49 12.32 9.08
N ILE A 261 -0.28 12.69 8.65
CA ILE A 261 0.93 12.59 9.46
C ILE A 261 1.41 13.98 9.89
N SER A 262 1.23 15.00 9.04
CA SER A 262 1.45 16.41 9.39
C SER A 262 0.38 17.30 8.76
N ASP A 263 0.29 18.56 9.19
CA ASP A 263 -0.67 19.53 8.66
C ASP A 263 -0.30 20.08 7.27
N ASP A 264 0.86 19.72 6.77
CA ASP A 264 1.32 20.16 5.46
C ASP A 264 0.42 19.60 4.34
N VAL A 265 0.15 20.43 3.32
CA VAL A 265 -0.53 20.03 2.08
C VAL A 265 0.42 20.31 0.93
N ILE A 266 1.18 19.29 0.51
CA ILE A 266 2.26 19.42 -0.47
C ILE A 266 1.82 19.24 -1.91
N ALA A 267 0.76 18.46 -2.17
CA ALA A 267 0.24 18.21 -3.51
C ALA A 267 -0.65 19.35 -4.03
N THR A 268 -0.94 19.28 -5.32
CA THR A 268 -1.83 20.22 -6.02
C THR A 268 -2.94 19.46 -6.75
N CYS A 269 -4.15 20.01 -6.74
CA CYS A 269 -5.30 19.43 -7.42
C CYS A 269 -5.02 19.15 -8.90
N HIS A 270 -5.19 17.89 -9.33
CA HIS A 270 -4.95 17.46 -10.71
C HIS A 270 -5.94 18.06 -11.72
N LEU A 271 -7.08 18.55 -11.24
CA LEU A 271 -8.16 19.03 -12.09
C LEU A 271 -8.04 20.51 -12.42
N CYS A 272 -7.73 21.36 -11.45
CA CYS A 272 -7.54 22.81 -11.68
C CYS A 272 -6.07 23.24 -11.76
N LYS A 273 -5.13 22.42 -11.28
CA LYS A 273 -3.68 22.70 -11.23
C LYS A 273 -3.31 23.98 -10.45
N LYS A 274 -4.19 24.44 -9.56
CA LYS A 274 -4.04 25.70 -8.82
C LYS A 274 -4.11 25.51 -7.31
N THR A 275 -5.13 24.82 -6.83
CA THR A 275 -5.44 24.68 -5.41
C THR A 275 -4.62 23.54 -4.80
N LYS A 276 -3.99 23.78 -3.65
CA LYS A 276 -3.37 22.73 -2.84
C LYS A 276 -4.42 21.73 -2.39
N SER A 277 -4.11 20.45 -2.47
CA SER A 277 -4.98 19.37 -2.03
C SER A 277 -4.17 18.10 -1.85
N ASP A 278 -4.52 17.28 -0.86
CA ASP A 278 -3.88 16.00 -0.57
C ASP A 278 -4.88 14.84 -0.52
N THR A 279 -6.10 15.07 -1.01
CA THR A 279 -7.16 14.07 -0.98
C THR A 279 -7.25 13.33 -2.31
N HIS A 280 -7.05 12.02 -2.23
CA HIS A 280 -7.20 11.12 -3.36
C HIS A 280 -8.66 10.72 -3.58
N TYR A 281 -9.03 10.62 -4.85
CA TYR A 281 -10.34 10.13 -5.29
C TYR A 281 -10.20 9.13 -6.42
N HIS A 282 -11.04 8.10 -6.40
CA HIS A 282 -11.25 7.27 -7.59
C HIS A 282 -12.29 7.90 -8.50
N CYS A 283 -12.00 7.94 -9.79
CA CYS A 283 -12.99 8.39 -10.78
C CYS A 283 -14.26 7.54 -10.68
N LYS A 284 -15.44 8.19 -10.59
CA LYS A 284 -16.74 7.49 -10.53
C LYS A 284 -17.05 6.64 -11.75
N ASN A 285 -16.38 6.89 -12.88
CA ASN A 285 -16.47 6.00 -14.03
C ASN A 285 -15.68 4.71 -13.76
N GLN A 286 -16.41 3.61 -13.54
CA GLN A 286 -15.83 2.29 -13.22
C GLN A 286 -14.94 1.71 -14.33
N ILE A 287 -15.06 2.18 -15.57
CA ILE A 287 -14.18 1.78 -16.68
C ILE A 287 -12.83 2.47 -16.54
N CYS A 288 -12.82 3.73 -16.12
CA CYS A 288 -11.62 4.55 -15.98
C CYS A 288 -10.82 4.18 -14.73
N HIS A 289 -11.45 4.11 -13.57
CA HIS A 289 -10.85 3.84 -12.25
C HIS A 289 -9.58 4.68 -11.93
N ASN A 290 -9.41 5.84 -12.60
CA ASN A 290 -8.24 6.67 -12.37
C ASN A 290 -8.22 7.21 -10.94
N LEU A 291 -7.08 7.05 -10.25
CA LEU A 291 -6.80 7.70 -8.99
C LEU A 291 -6.27 9.11 -9.27
N TYR A 292 -6.79 10.12 -8.59
CA TYR A 292 -6.36 11.51 -8.76
C TYR A 292 -6.51 12.33 -7.50
N VAL A 293 -5.67 13.33 -7.33
CA VAL A 293 -5.80 14.33 -6.25
C VAL A 293 -6.77 15.42 -6.69
N GLY A 294 -7.77 15.73 -5.86
CA GLY A 294 -8.80 16.71 -6.16
C GLY A 294 -9.12 17.65 -4.99
N CYS A 295 -9.29 18.94 -5.26
CA CYS A 295 -9.85 19.86 -4.27
C CYS A 295 -11.39 19.79 -4.27
N ASP A 296 -12.00 20.20 -3.16
CA ASP A 296 -13.45 20.10 -2.94
C ASP A 296 -14.28 20.82 -4.02
N ASP A 297 -13.83 22.01 -4.45
CA ASP A 297 -14.51 22.77 -5.51
C ASP A 297 -14.51 22.00 -6.83
N CYS A 298 -13.39 21.41 -7.20
CA CYS A 298 -13.29 20.61 -8.41
C CYS A 298 -14.11 19.33 -8.30
N LEU A 299 -14.13 18.69 -7.16
CA LEU A 299 -14.91 17.49 -6.90
C LEU A 299 -16.41 17.79 -7.05
N LYS A 300 -16.90 18.87 -6.43
CA LYS A 300 -18.30 19.34 -6.57
C LYS A 300 -18.64 19.67 -8.03
N LYS A 301 -17.85 20.51 -8.71
CA LYS A 301 -18.09 20.92 -10.10
C LYS A 301 -18.06 19.76 -11.09
N LYS A 302 -17.14 18.81 -10.93
CA LYS A 302 -16.97 17.67 -11.84
C LYS A 302 -17.75 16.41 -11.41
N GLY A 303 -18.40 16.44 -10.25
CA GLY A 303 -19.24 15.34 -9.75
C GLY A 303 -18.49 14.03 -9.49
N GLY A 304 -17.18 14.09 -9.19
CA GLY A 304 -16.34 12.93 -8.92
C GLY A 304 -15.75 12.26 -10.17
N TYR A 305 -15.79 12.91 -11.32
CA TYR A 305 -15.18 12.41 -12.56
C TYR A 305 -13.86 13.11 -12.85
N CYS A 306 -12.82 12.35 -13.19
CA CYS A 306 -11.52 12.93 -13.51
C CYS A 306 -11.47 13.69 -14.85
N ARG A 307 -12.41 13.43 -15.78
CA ARG A 307 -12.54 14.08 -17.10
C ARG A 307 -14.01 14.18 -17.50
N ALA A 308 -14.34 15.14 -18.39
CA ALA A 308 -15.70 15.28 -18.93
C ALA A 308 -16.16 14.01 -19.68
N THR A 309 -15.26 13.38 -20.44
CA THR A 309 -15.53 12.11 -21.13
C THR A 309 -15.91 10.98 -20.17
N CYS A 310 -15.35 10.94 -18.96
CA CYS A 310 -15.73 9.95 -17.96
C CYS A 310 -17.17 10.14 -17.48
N ARG A 311 -17.60 11.41 -17.31
CA ARG A 311 -18.97 11.76 -16.95
C ARG A 311 -19.95 11.37 -18.06
N TRP A 312 -19.59 11.61 -19.31
CA TRP A 312 -20.38 11.23 -20.47
C TRP A 312 -20.52 9.70 -20.60
N VAL A 313 -19.39 8.95 -20.56
CA VAL A 313 -19.39 7.49 -20.63
C VAL A 313 -20.25 6.87 -19.53
N ASN A 314 -20.25 7.46 -18.33
CA ASN A 314 -21.05 6.93 -17.22
C ASN A 314 -22.56 7.02 -17.44
N LYS A 315 -23.02 7.89 -18.34
CA LYS A 315 -24.44 8.05 -18.72
C LYS A 315 -24.90 7.10 -19.82
N LEU A 316 -23.98 6.41 -20.50
CA LEU A 316 -24.31 5.52 -21.61
C LEU A 316 -25.03 4.25 -21.13
N PRO A 317 -25.79 3.60 -22.03
CA PRO A 317 -26.42 2.31 -21.74
C PRO A 317 -25.40 1.23 -21.32
N PRO A 318 -25.83 0.25 -20.50
CA PRO A 318 -24.94 -0.79 -19.97
C PRO A 318 -24.16 -1.55 -21.06
N ASP A 319 -24.80 -1.88 -22.21
CA ASP A 319 -24.17 -2.64 -23.27
C ASP A 319 -23.11 -1.81 -24.01
N THR A 320 -23.39 -0.53 -24.26
CA THR A 320 -22.38 0.39 -24.82
C THR A 320 -21.18 0.53 -23.86
N LYS A 321 -21.43 0.60 -22.54
CA LYS A 321 -20.35 0.59 -21.53
C LYS A 321 -19.52 -0.68 -21.59
N LYS A 322 -20.12 -1.85 -21.79
CA LYS A 322 -19.38 -3.13 -21.93
C LYS A 322 -18.45 -3.11 -23.14
N ILE A 323 -18.94 -2.56 -24.28
CA ILE A 323 -18.11 -2.42 -25.49
C ILE A 323 -16.93 -1.50 -25.23
N ILE A 324 -17.18 -0.31 -24.66
CA ILE A 324 -16.13 0.66 -24.32
C ILE A 324 -15.12 0.03 -23.34
N ALA A 325 -15.59 -0.69 -22.32
CA ALA A 325 -14.71 -1.35 -21.36
C ALA A 325 -13.80 -2.40 -22.00
N ARG A 326 -14.30 -3.19 -22.97
CA ARG A 326 -13.49 -4.16 -23.72
C ARG A 326 -12.39 -3.48 -24.54
N HIS A 327 -12.71 -2.39 -25.26
CA HIS A 327 -11.76 -1.62 -26.02
C HIS A 327 -10.74 -0.91 -25.14
N TYR A 328 -11.18 -0.26 -24.08
CA TYR A 328 -10.31 0.40 -23.09
C TYR A 328 -9.33 -0.57 -22.45
N ASN A 329 -9.82 -1.71 -21.97
CA ASN A 329 -8.97 -2.74 -21.37
C ASN A 329 -7.96 -3.33 -22.38
N ARG A 330 -8.36 -3.50 -23.65
CA ARG A 330 -7.45 -3.93 -24.73
C ARG A 330 -6.37 -2.89 -25.00
N TYR A 331 -6.74 -1.61 -25.08
CA TYR A 331 -5.82 -0.48 -25.26
C TYR A 331 -4.84 -0.37 -24.10
N VAL A 332 -5.31 -0.35 -22.86
CA VAL A 332 -4.47 -0.26 -21.64
C VAL A 332 -3.51 -1.45 -21.55
N ARG A 333 -3.97 -2.68 -21.85
CA ARG A 333 -3.10 -3.87 -21.87
C ARG A 333 -2.03 -3.78 -22.94
N LYS A 334 -2.38 -3.28 -24.14
CA LYS A 334 -1.43 -3.09 -25.26
C LYS A 334 -0.40 -2.02 -24.91
N TYR A 335 -0.82 -0.89 -24.34
CA TYR A 335 0.06 0.21 -23.95
C TYR A 335 1.02 -0.23 -22.83
N ARG A 336 0.54 -0.89 -21.79
CA ARG A 336 1.39 -1.46 -20.74
C ARG A 336 2.36 -2.52 -21.25
N LYS A 337 1.99 -3.29 -22.29
CA LYS A 337 2.88 -4.26 -22.93
C LYS A 337 3.95 -3.55 -23.76
N PHE A 338 3.61 -2.45 -24.42
CA PHE A 338 4.53 -1.65 -25.22
C PHE A 338 5.55 -0.90 -24.35
N GLU A 339 5.13 -0.34 -23.22
CA GLU A 339 6.06 0.23 -22.22
C GLU A 339 7.01 -0.83 -21.66
N LYS A 340 6.52 -2.04 -21.38
CA LYS A 340 7.37 -3.15 -20.92
C LYS A 340 8.43 -3.54 -21.95
N THR A 341 8.11 -3.57 -23.24
CA THR A 341 9.09 -3.88 -24.33
C THR A 341 10.12 -2.79 -24.51
N ARG A 342 9.76 -1.53 -24.27
CA ARG A 342 10.71 -0.40 -24.30
C ARG A 342 11.71 -0.40 -23.14
N LEU A 343 11.32 -0.97 -21.99
CA LEU A 343 12.15 -1.02 -20.78
C LEU A 343 13.11 -2.22 -20.74
N VAL A 344 12.92 -3.22 -21.60
CA VAL A 344 13.79 -4.43 -21.71
C VAL A 344 14.80 -4.30 -22.85
N GLY A 345 14.75 -3.22 -23.61
CA GLY A 345 15.54 -2.99 -24.82
C GLY A 345 16.53 -1.82 -24.71
N VAL A 346 17.17 -1.63 -23.52
CA VAL A 346 18.40 -0.80 -23.39
C VAL A 346 19.38 -1.50 -22.50
#